data_432ad0f23d2eca377c9ffdf014253024
#
_entry.id   432ad0f23d2eca377c9ffdf014253024
#
_cell.length_a   1.000
_cell.length_b   1.000
_cell.length_c   1.000
_cell.angle_alpha   90.00
_cell.angle_beta   90.00
_cell.angle_gamma   90.00
#
_symmetry.space_group_name_H-M   'P 1'
#
loop_
_entity.id
_entity.type
_entity.pdbx_description
1 polymer ?
#
loop_
_entity_poly.entity_id
_entity_poly.type
_entity_poly.pdbx_seq_one_letter_code
_entity_poly.pdbx_strand_id
1 'polypeptide(L)'
;MRADKDLAFMLQYENIAWYNGGEVRILDRRCYPRKVEFVVCKTHQEVAQAIADMVTQSAGPYTAAAMGMALAAYECRDMTADRKLAYLEDAADVIANARPTTAQRMRLIVDGCIEAAKTAILSGADVSAAIVDHTIAMNDLRYGKVEKMAEYLVDMFPNNGGVMTQCFGETIVGQMLKIAKQRKKNIRLFCPETRPYFQGARLTATVCHDMGFDVTVITDNMPAYVMQNEQIDVFTSAADAICMDGYVVNKVGTFQIAIVAKYMGIPYFVTGAPDQGHTDVDTVTIEMRDPDFVLQAMGVKTACDGVKGYYPSFDITPPHLVSGVVTDTGIYSPYDLHRYFADGNMGEYRQSAPVV
;
A
#
# COMPACT_ATOMS: atom_id res chain seq x y z
N MET A 1 -3.64 -6.03 -21.27
CA MET A 1 -4.60 -4.97 -20.81
C MET A 1 -4.11 -4.54 -19.45
N ARG A 2 -4.00 -3.23 -19.17
CA ARG A 2 -3.47 -2.74 -17.89
C ARG A 2 -4.31 -3.23 -16.72
N ALA A 3 -3.65 -3.58 -15.63
CA ALA A 3 -4.27 -4.20 -14.46
C ALA A 3 -5.05 -3.20 -13.57
N ASP A 4 -4.84 -1.89 -13.76
CA ASP A 4 -5.55 -0.82 -13.06
C ASP A 4 -6.89 -0.42 -13.70
N LYS A 5 -7.24 -1.05 -14.83
CA LYS A 5 -8.50 -0.79 -15.51
C LYS A 5 -9.70 -1.12 -14.60
N ASP A 6 -10.69 -0.25 -14.61
CA ASP A 6 -11.92 -0.35 -13.81
C ASP A 6 -11.73 -0.22 -12.29
N LEU A 7 -10.56 0.23 -11.83
CA LEU A 7 -10.34 0.60 -10.44
C LEU A 7 -10.69 2.08 -10.18
N ALA A 8 -10.88 2.42 -8.92
CA ALA A 8 -11.16 3.78 -8.48
C ALA A 8 -10.09 4.77 -8.95
N PHE A 9 -10.47 6.05 -9.11
CA PHE A 9 -9.62 7.13 -9.62
C PHE A 9 -8.21 7.12 -9.05
N MET A 10 -8.07 7.05 -7.72
CA MET A 10 -6.76 7.14 -7.06
C MET A 10 -5.89 5.88 -7.19
N LEU A 11 -6.42 4.78 -7.75
CA LEU A 11 -5.71 3.52 -7.98
C LEU A 11 -5.25 3.35 -9.44
N GLN A 12 -5.67 4.24 -10.33
CA GLN A 12 -5.19 4.27 -11.70
C GLN A 12 -3.78 4.83 -11.75
N TYR A 13 -2.91 4.25 -12.55
CA TYR A 13 -1.47 4.55 -12.55
C TYR A 13 -1.18 6.03 -12.75
N GLU A 14 -1.88 6.69 -13.70
CA GLU A 14 -1.73 8.12 -14.00
C GLU A 14 -2.13 9.04 -12.83
N ASN A 15 -2.95 8.52 -11.92
CA ASN A 15 -3.44 9.26 -10.76
C ASN A 15 -2.65 8.92 -9.47
N ILE A 16 -1.73 7.96 -9.53
CA ILE A 16 -0.79 7.70 -8.42
C ILE A 16 0.42 8.62 -8.58
N ALA A 17 1.18 8.41 -9.63
CA ALA A 17 2.31 9.23 -10.05
C ALA A 17 2.58 8.95 -11.53
N TRP A 18 2.77 10.00 -12.33
CA TRP A 18 2.92 9.84 -13.77
C TRP A 18 3.94 10.79 -14.37
N TYR A 19 4.90 10.22 -15.10
CA TYR A 19 5.86 10.97 -15.89
C TYR A 19 5.21 11.44 -17.21
N ASN A 20 5.40 12.70 -17.57
CA ASN A 20 4.94 13.30 -18.81
C ASN A 20 5.92 14.35 -19.31
N GLY A 21 6.81 13.98 -20.25
CA GLY A 21 7.61 14.91 -21.02
C GLY A 21 8.47 15.89 -20.19
N GLY A 22 9.15 15.42 -19.15
CA GLY A 22 10.06 16.25 -18.33
C GLY A 22 9.48 16.71 -17.00
N GLU A 23 8.34 16.18 -16.61
CA GLU A 23 7.76 16.38 -15.28
C GLU A 23 7.10 15.09 -14.76
N VAL A 24 6.99 14.97 -13.44
CA VAL A 24 6.21 13.94 -12.76
C VAL A 24 5.13 14.62 -11.94
N ARG A 25 3.86 14.24 -12.17
CA ARG A 25 2.74 14.66 -11.32
C ARG A 25 2.41 13.55 -10.33
N ILE A 26 2.21 13.90 -9.07
CA ILE A 26 1.89 12.97 -7.98
C ILE A 26 0.61 13.44 -7.30
N LEU A 27 -0.43 12.59 -7.19
CA LEU A 27 -1.66 12.93 -6.47
C LEU A 27 -1.33 13.25 -5.01
N ASP A 28 -1.72 14.45 -4.56
CA ASP A 28 -1.51 14.86 -3.18
C ASP A 28 -2.53 14.19 -2.25
N ARG A 29 -2.14 13.02 -1.73
CA ARG A 29 -2.96 12.25 -0.79
C ARG A 29 -3.07 12.90 0.59
N ARG A 30 -2.40 14.01 0.87
CA ARG A 30 -2.54 14.76 2.13
C ARG A 30 -3.84 15.56 2.14
N CYS A 31 -4.30 16.03 0.98
CA CYS A 31 -5.55 16.77 0.83
C CYS A 31 -6.69 15.97 0.18
N TYR A 32 -6.39 14.87 -0.52
CA TYR A 32 -7.38 13.98 -1.14
C TYR A 32 -8.24 13.26 -0.07
N PRO A 33 -9.56 13.06 -0.26
CA PRO A 33 -10.38 13.39 -1.44
C PRO A 33 -11.00 14.79 -1.42
N ARG A 34 -10.80 15.60 -0.37
CA ARG A 34 -11.42 16.95 -0.26
C ARG A 34 -11.01 17.84 -1.44
N LYS A 35 -9.79 17.65 -1.93
CA LYS A 35 -9.25 18.30 -3.12
C LYS A 35 -8.53 17.27 -3.97
N VAL A 36 -8.72 17.35 -5.28
CA VAL A 36 -7.97 16.58 -6.25
C VAL A 36 -6.87 17.49 -6.78
N GLU A 37 -5.73 17.47 -6.12
CA GLU A 37 -4.56 18.27 -6.46
C GLU A 37 -3.37 17.36 -6.74
N PHE A 38 -2.48 17.79 -7.62
CA PHE A 38 -1.26 17.09 -7.97
C PHE A 38 -0.06 17.97 -7.64
N VAL A 39 0.94 17.38 -6.99
CA VAL A 39 2.27 18.00 -6.90
C VAL A 39 2.99 17.68 -8.20
N VAL A 40 3.48 18.72 -8.88
CA VAL A 40 4.25 18.61 -10.13
C VAL A 40 5.72 18.78 -9.80
N CYS A 41 6.51 17.74 -10.08
CA CYS A 41 7.94 17.68 -9.86
C CYS A 41 8.67 17.80 -11.21
N LYS A 42 9.64 18.68 -11.28
CA LYS A 42 10.46 18.94 -12.49
C LYS A 42 11.86 18.35 -12.40
N THR A 43 12.23 17.84 -11.23
CA THR A 43 13.49 17.15 -10.98
C THR A 43 13.26 15.91 -10.14
N HIS A 44 14.18 14.94 -10.26
CA HIS A 44 14.12 13.72 -9.45
C HIS A 44 14.28 14.02 -7.95
N GLN A 45 14.99 15.10 -7.57
CA GLN A 45 15.10 15.56 -6.18
C GLN A 45 13.75 16.04 -5.66
N GLU A 46 12.95 16.75 -6.48
CA GLU A 46 11.59 17.16 -6.09
C GLU A 46 10.67 15.94 -5.92
N VAL A 47 10.84 14.89 -6.73
CA VAL A 47 10.12 13.62 -6.52
C VAL A 47 10.52 12.96 -5.20
N ALA A 48 11.83 12.90 -4.90
CA ALA A 48 12.31 12.38 -3.63
C ALA A 48 11.75 13.18 -2.43
N GLN A 49 11.74 14.51 -2.54
CA GLN A 49 11.15 15.38 -1.50
C GLN A 49 9.64 15.16 -1.35
N ALA A 50 8.90 15.01 -2.45
CA ALA A 50 7.47 14.69 -2.39
C ALA A 50 7.17 13.35 -1.71
N ILE A 51 8.04 12.34 -1.92
CA ILE A 51 7.96 11.05 -1.21
C ILE A 51 8.24 11.25 0.29
N ALA A 52 9.28 12.00 0.65
CA ALA A 52 9.63 12.32 2.04
C ALA A 52 8.49 13.06 2.75
N ASP A 53 7.87 14.02 2.09
CA ASP A 53 6.75 14.85 2.59
C ASP A 53 5.41 14.12 2.64
N MET A 54 5.39 12.81 2.36
CA MET A 54 4.16 12.00 2.40
C MET A 54 3.07 12.48 1.41
N VAL A 55 3.44 13.14 0.30
CA VAL A 55 2.50 13.50 -0.77
C VAL A 55 1.76 12.26 -1.26
N THR A 56 2.48 11.15 -1.38
CA THR A 56 1.90 9.84 -1.67
C THR A 56 2.14 8.87 -0.51
N GLN A 57 1.25 7.88 -0.34
CA GLN A 57 1.19 6.96 0.81
C GLN A 57 0.93 5.54 0.32
N SER A 58 1.02 4.56 1.25
CA SER A 58 0.85 3.12 0.95
C SER A 58 1.85 2.65 -0.13
N ALA A 59 1.40 2.06 -1.23
CA ALA A 59 2.26 1.63 -2.33
C ALA A 59 2.57 2.74 -3.36
N GLY A 60 1.95 3.92 -3.24
CA GLY A 60 2.17 5.06 -4.14
C GLY A 60 3.64 5.51 -4.27
N PRO A 61 4.45 5.53 -3.19
CA PRO A 61 5.88 5.84 -3.25
C PRO A 61 6.66 5.01 -4.27
N TYR A 62 6.30 3.76 -4.50
CA TYR A 62 7.00 2.88 -5.45
C TYR A 62 6.79 3.33 -6.90
N THR A 63 5.54 3.67 -7.26
CA THR A 63 5.25 4.23 -8.58
C THR A 63 5.90 5.61 -8.76
N ALA A 64 5.86 6.46 -7.72
CA ALA A 64 6.50 7.78 -7.75
C ALA A 64 8.03 7.66 -7.94
N ALA A 65 8.68 6.72 -7.24
CA ALA A 65 10.11 6.47 -7.39
C ALA A 65 10.49 6.06 -8.82
N ALA A 66 9.76 5.10 -9.39
CA ALA A 66 10.03 4.64 -10.76
C ALA A 66 9.78 5.75 -11.79
N MET A 67 8.72 6.54 -11.65
CA MET A 67 8.46 7.70 -12.52
C MET A 67 9.50 8.82 -12.30
N GLY A 68 10.03 8.96 -11.07
CA GLY A 68 11.16 9.84 -10.76
C GLY A 68 12.44 9.44 -11.49
N MET A 69 12.68 8.12 -11.65
CA MET A 69 13.79 7.60 -12.46
C MET A 69 13.60 7.91 -13.95
N ALA A 70 12.37 7.86 -14.48
CA ALA A 70 12.09 8.29 -15.86
C ALA A 70 12.34 9.79 -16.06
N LEU A 71 12.04 10.61 -15.04
CA LEU A 71 12.37 12.03 -15.03
C LEU A 71 13.88 12.26 -14.99
N ALA A 72 14.63 11.54 -14.14
CA ALA A 72 16.09 11.61 -14.11
C ALA A 72 16.71 11.24 -15.46
N ALA A 73 16.15 10.25 -16.17
CA ALA A 73 16.58 9.90 -17.52
C ALA A 73 16.36 11.05 -18.52
N TYR A 74 15.26 11.78 -18.38
CA TYR A 74 15.02 13.00 -19.18
C TYR A 74 16.00 14.12 -18.84
N GLU A 75 16.33 14.32 -17.57
CA GLU A 75 17.29 15.34 -17.13
C GLU A 75 18.66 15.13 -17.76
N CYS A 76 19.11 13.88 -17.88
CA CYS A 76 20.42 13.53 -18.45
C CYS A 76 20.38 13.14 -19.94
N ARG A 77 19.27 13.37 -20.67
CA ARG A 77 19.05 12.89 -22.06
C ARG A 77 20.14 13.29 -23.06
N ASP A 78 20.77 14.43 -22.85
CA ASP A 78 21.82 14.97 -23.74
C ASP A 78 23.24 14.56 -23.34
N MET A 79 23.41 13.75 -22.27
CA MET A 79 24.71 13.27 -21.81
C MET A 79 25.17 12.06 -22.61
N THR A 80 26.48 11.76 -22.57
CA THR A 80 27.04 10.50 -23.10
C THR A 80 26.55 9.30 -22.30
N ALA A 81 26.60 8.09 -22.89
CA ALA A 81 26.10 6.87 -22.26
C ALA A 81 26.64 6.64 -20.83
N ASP A 82 27.97 6.75 -20.65
CA ASP A 82 28.59 6.56 -19.33
C ASP A 82 28.14 7.59 -18.31
N ARG A 83 28.00 8.87 -18.75
CA ARG A 83 27.53 9.92 -17.86
C ARG A 83 26.05 9.79 -17.52
N LYS A 84 25.23 9.30 -18.47
CA LYS A 84 23.82 8.99 -18.21
C LYS A 84 23.67 7.95 -17.12
N LEU A 85 24.45 6.86 -17.23
CA LEU A 85 24.39 5.78 -16.24
C LEU A 85 24.79 6.25 -14.85
N ALA A 86 25.93 6.96 -14.74
CA ALA A 86 26.36 7.52 -13.46
C ALA A 86 25.32 8.48 -12.86
N TYR A 87 24.71 9.34 -13.67
CA TYR A 87 23.64 10.25 -13.22
C TYR A 87 22.41 9.49 -12.71
N LEU A 88 22.01 8.42 -13.40
CA LEU A 88 20.87 7.62 -12.98
C LEU A 88 21.15 6.82 -11.70
N GLU A 89 22.38 6.36 -11.48
CA GLU A 89 22.80 5.72 -10.24
C GLU A 89 22.75 6.69 -9.06
N ASP A 90 23.24 7.93 -9.24
CA ASP A 90 23.12 8.99 -8.23
C ASP A 90 21.64 9.34 -7.94
N ALA A 91 20.81 9.44 -8.96
CA ALA A 91 19.38 9.72 -8.82
C ALA A 91 18.65 8.56 -8.08
N ALA A 92 19.03 7.33 -8.36
CA ALA A 92 18.50 6.15 -7.67
C ALA A 92 18.82 6.20 -6.18
N ASP A 93 20.04 6.61 -5.79
CA ASP A 93 20.44 6.76 -4.40
C ASP A 93 19.62 7.86 -3.70
N VAL A 94 19.39 8.99 -4.34
CA VAL A 94 18.57 10.08 -3.81
C VAL A 94 17.12 9.63 -3.58
N ILE A 95 16.51 8.98 -4.58
CA ILE A 95 15.12 8.53 -4.50
C ILE A 95 14.96 7.39 -3.51
N ALA A 96 15.85 6.39 -3.51
CA ALA A 96 15.75 5.24 -2.60
C ALA A 96 15.81 5.66 -1.14
N ASN A 97 16.63 6.67 -0.81
CA ASN A 97 16.82 7.16 0.55
C ASN A 97 15.83 8.25 0.97
N ALA A 98 14.84 8.60 0.16
CA ALA A 98 13.85 9.63 0.47
C ALA A 98 13.07 9.33 1.76
N ARG A 99 12.89 8.03 2.10
CA ARG A 99 12.24 7.60 3.35
C ARG A 99 12.99 6.41 3.95
N PRO A 100 13.59 6.56 5.14
CA PRO A 100 14.38 5.49 5.78
C PRO A 100 13.61 4.17 5.97
N THR A 101 12.34 4.25 6.39
CA THR A 101 11.50 3.07 6.67
C THR A 101 11.16 2.23 5.43
N THR A 102 11.29 2.78 4.23
CA THR A 102 11.00 2.09 2.97
C THR A 102 12.20 2.01 2.03
N ALA A 103 13.39 2.44 2.48
CA ALA A 103 14.58 2.58 1.65
C ALA A 103 14.96 1.28 0.94
N GLN A 104 14.92 0.14 1.64
CA GLN A 104 15.29 -1.15 1.05
C GLN A 104 14.34 -1.56 -0.09
N ARG A 105 13.03 -1.35 0.09
CA ARG A 105 12.02 -1.64 -0.96
C ARG A 105 12.14 -0.65 -2.12
N MET A 106 12.34 0.62 -1.83
CA MET A 106 12.57 1.65 -2.84
C MET A 106 13.81 1.33 -3.68
N ARG A 107 14.88 0.82 -3.04
CA ARG A 107 16.10 0.40 -3.73
C ARG A 107 15.82 -0.64 -4.81
N LEU A 108 15.06 -1.67 -4.51
CA LEU A 108 14.68 -2.70 -5.50
C LEU A 108 13.96 -2.11 -6.72
N ILE A 109 13.08 -1.12 -6.50
CA ILE A 109 12.36 -0.46 -7.60
C ILE A 109 13.29 0.34 -8.50
N VAL A 110 14.15 1.17 -7.91
CA VAL A 110 15.06 2.01 -8.71
C VAL A 110 16.15 1.18 -9.40
N ASP A 111 16.62 0.08 -8.78
CA ASP A 111 17.55 -0.86 -9.41
C ASP A 111 16.94 -1.51 -10.66
N GLY A 112 15.65 -1.90 -10.61
CA GLY A 112 14.93 -2.38 -11.80
C GLY A 112 14.86 -1.33 -12.91
N CYS A 113 14.68 -0.06 -12.56
CA CYS A 113 14.72 1.06 -13.51
C CYS A 113 16.11 1.26 -14.12
N ILE A 114 17.18 1.07 -13.34
CA ILE A 114 18.58 1.13 -13.84
C ILE A 114 18.82 0.03 -14.86
N GLU A 115 18.36 -1.20 -14.64
CA GLU A 115 18.52 -2.29 -15.61
C GLU A 115 17.75 -2.03 -16.91
N ALA A 116 16.54 -1.47 -16.83
CA ALA A 116 15.80 -1.03 -18.00
C ALA A 116 16.54 0.10 -18.76
N ALA A 117 17.11 1.06 -18.02
CA ALA A 117 17.92 2.14 -18.58
C ALA A 117 19.17 1.63 -19.30
N LYS A 118 19.93 0.70 -18.70
CA LYS A 118 21.10 0.06 -19.31
C LYS A 118 20.75 -0.58 -20.65
N THR A 119 19.67 -1.34 -20.69
CA THR A 119 19.18 -1.99 -21.92
C THR A 119 18.83 -0.96 -23.01
N ALA A 120 18.13 0.12 -22.63
CA ALA A 120 17.77 1.18 -23.56
C ALA A 120 18.99 1.94 -24.10
N ILE A 121 19.95 2.27 -23.23
CA ILE A 121 21.21 2.93 -23.63
C ILE A 121 21.97 2.08 -24.65
N LEU A 122 22.12 0.77 -24.41
CA LEU A 122 22.82 -0.14 -25.32
C LEU A 122 22.13 -0.28 -26.68
N SER A 123 20.80 -0.22 -26.71
CA SER A 123 20.03 -0.31 -27.96
C SER A 123 19.81 1.04 -28.67
N GLY A 124 20.21 2.17 -28.05
CA GLY A 124 19.94 3.50 -28.55
C GLY A 124 18.48 3.93 -28.47
N ALA A 125 17.68 3.26 -27.62
CA ALA A 125 16.29 3.60 -27.39
C ALA A 125 16.13 4.78 -26.41
N ASP A 126 14.90 5.34 -26.34
CA ASP A 126 14.56 6.37 -25.36
C ASP A 126 14.55 5.78 -23.95
N VAL A 127 15.46 6.25 -23.11
CA VAL A 127 15.65 5.74 -21.75
C VAL A 127 14.46 6.06 -20.85
N SER A 128 13.88 7.26 -20.96
CA SER A 128 12.70 7.66 -20.17
C SER A 128 11.50 6.77 -20.51
N ALA A 129 11.25 6.54 -21.81
CA ALA A 129 10.17 5.67 -22.27
C ALA A 129 10.37 4.22 -21.78
N ALA A 130 11.61 3.69 -21.87
CA ALA A 130 11.93 2.35 -21.41
C ALA A 130 11.67 2.16 -19.90
N ILE A 131 11.99 3.18 -19.07
CA ILE A 131 11.70 3.15 -17.63
C ILE A 131 10.19 3.22 -17.38
N VAL A 132 9.45 4.03 -18.11
CA VAL A 132 7.97 4.09 -18.00
C VAL A 132 7.35 2.76 -18.36
N ASP A 133 7.77 2.14 -19.46
CA ASP A 133 7.26 0.82 -19.88
C ASP A 133 7.58 -0.27 -18.85
N HIS A 134 8.81 -0.26 -18.32
CA HIS A 134 9.20 -1.14 -17.21
C HIS A 134 8.30 -0.92 -15.98
N THR A 135 8.03 0.33 -15.60
CA THR A 135 7.18 0.67 -14.46
C THR A 135 5.75 0.15 -14.65
N ILE A 136 5.18 0.32 -15.84
CA ILE A 136 3.85 -0.21 -16.18
C ILE A 136 3.84 -1.74 -16.04
N ALA A 137 4.83 -2.43 -16.62
CA ALA A 137 4.92 -3.88 -16.55
C ALA A 137 5.03 -4.39 -15.10
N MET A 138 5.84 -3.72 -14.27
CA MET A 138 6.00 -4.07 -12.85
C MET A 138 4.72 -3.80 -12.04
N ASN A 139 4.03 -2.69 -12.34
CA ASN A 139 2.72 -2.41 -11.73
C ASN A 139 1.68 -3.46 -12.14
N ASP A 140 1.61 -3.84 -13.43
CA ASP A 140 0.69 -4.87 -13.91
C ASP A 140 0.96 -6.21 -13.22
N LEU A 141 2.23 -6.60 -13.05
CA LEU A 141 2.61 -7.81 -12.33
C LEU A 141 2.15 -7.76 -10.86
N ARG A 142 2.43 -6.65 -10.16
CA ARG A 142 2.02 -6.44 -8.77
C ARG A 142 0.52 -6.47 -8.60
N TYR A 143 -0.22 -5.74 -9.45
CA TYR A 143 -1.68 -5.69 -9.41
C TYR A 143 -2.30 -7.06 -9.72
N GLY A 144 -1.71 -7.81 -10.65
CA GLY A 144 -2.14 -9.18 -10.97
C GLY A 144 -1.98 -10.14 -9.77
N LYS A 145 -0.89 -10.03 -8.99
CA LYS A 145 -0.74 -10.81 -7.75
C LYS A 145 -1.79 -10.43 -6.71
N VAL A 146 -2.03 -9.13 -6.54
CA VAL A 146 -3.06 -8.64 -5.60
C VAL A 146 -4.47 -9.02 -6.07
N GLU A 147 -4.73 -9.10 -7.38
CA GLU A 147 -5.99 -9.62 -7.92
C GLU A 147 -6.22 -11.08 -7.51
N LYS A 148 -5.16 -11.92 -7.53
CA LYS A 148 -5.23 -13.31 -7.01
C LYS A 148 -5.55 -13.35 -5.51
N MET A 149 -4.91 -12.52 -4.70
CA MET A 149 -5.26 -12.40 -3.28
C MET A 149 -6.73 -12.01 -3.10
N ALA A 150 -7.21 -11.05 -3.90
CA ALA A 150 -8.60 -10.61 -3.86
C ALA A 150 -9.59 -11.71 -4.24
N GLU A 151 -9.24 -12.59 -5.20
CA GLU A 151 -10.06 -13.75 -5.56
C GLU A 151 -10.29 -14.65 -4.35
N TYR A 152 -9.23 -15.01 -3.62
CA TYR A 152 -9.32 -15.84 -2.40
C TYR A 152 -10.04 -15.13 -1.26
N LEU A 153 -9.74 -13.83 -1.05
CA LEU A 153 -10.38 -13.06 0.01
C LEU A 153 -11.89 -12.95 -0.20
N VAL A 154 -12.32 -12.62 -1.43
CA VAL A 154 -13.73 -12.41 -1.76
C VAL A 154 -14.54 -13.72 -1.66
N ASP A 155 -13.90 -14.89 -1.82
CA ASP A 155 -14.57 -16.17 -1.56
C ASP A 155 -15.04 -16.30 -0.11
N MET A 156 -14.35 -15.65 0.83
CA MET A 156 -14.71 -15.63 2.24
C MET A 156 -15.86 -14.67 2.57
N PHE A 157 -16.25 -13.80 1.64
CA PHE A 157 -17.36 -12.87 1.87
C PHE A 157 -18.70 -13.52 1.56
N PRO A 158 -19.69 -13.47 2.46
CA PRO A 158 -21.04 -13.91 2.14
C PRO A 158 -21.73 -12.93 1.17
N ASN A 159 -22.75 -13.39 0.46
CA ASN A 159 -23.62 -12.50 -0.28
C ASN A 159 -24.42 -11.60 0.68
N ASN A 160 -24.54 -10.33 0.36
CA ASN A 160 -25.19 -9.30 1.20
C ASN A 160 -24.52 -9.18 2.59
N GLY A 161 -23.23 -9.52 2.70
CA GLY A 161 -22.50 -9.48 3.97
C GLY A 161 -21.97 -8.11 4.32
N GLY A 162 -21.63 -7.94 5.59
CA GLY A 162 -20.89 -6.80 6.12
C GLY A 162 -19.40 -7.11 6.20
N VAL A 163 -18.56 -6.24 5.67
CA VAL A 163 -17.10 -6.35 5.71
C VAL A 163 -16.52 -5.15 6.44
N MET A 164 -15.82 -5.37 7.53
CA MET A 164 -15.07 -4.32 8.22
C MET A 164 -13.63 -4.31 7.72
N THR A 165 -13.09 -3.12 7.48
CA THR A 165 -11.69 -2.93 7.05
C THR A 165 -10.88 -2.21 8.14
N GLN A 166 -9.57 -2.05 7.92
CA GLN A 166 -8.73 -1.18 8.74
C GLN A 166 -7.68 -0.51 7.86
N CYS A 167 -7.48 0.80 8.06
CA CYS A 167 -6.52 1.61 7.33
C CYS A 167 -6.78 1.62 5.81
N PHE A 168 -5.74 1.63 5.00
CA PHE A 168 -5.82 1.65 3.55
C PHE A 168 -4.82 0.69 2.92
N GLY A 169 -5.33 -0.46 2.49
CA GLY A 169 -4.54 -1.48 1.77
C GLY A 169 -4.32 -1.16 0.30
N GLU A 170 -4.74 0.02 -0.19
CA GLU A 170 -4.57 0.51 -1.56
C GLU A 170 -5.06 -0.51 -2.62
N THR A 171 -4.14 -1.22 -3.28
CA THR A 171 -4.44 -2.10 -4.40
C THR A 171 -5.42 -3.23 -4.01
N ILE A 172 -5.26 -3.83 -2.82
CA ILE A 172 -6.14 -4.92 -2.39
C ILE A 172 -7.58 -4.44 -2.17
N VAL A 173 -7.78 -3.20 -1.68
CA VAL A 173 -9.13 -2.63 -1.55
C VAL A 173 -9.79 -2.53 -2.91
N GLY A 174 -9.11 -1.97 -3.91
CA GLY A 174 -9.63 -1.88 -5.27
C GLY A 174 -9.91 -3.25 -5.90
N GLN A 175 -8.97 -4.18 -5.79
CA GLN A 175 -9.11 -5.50 -6.40
C GLN A 175 -10.21 -6.34 -5.74
N MET A 176 -10.35 -6.32 -4.40
CA MET A 176 -11.44 -7.06 -3.75
C MET A 176 -12.82 -6.54 -4.17
N LEU A 177 -12.96 -5.22 -4.38
CA LEU A 177 -14.22 -4.63 -4.85
C LEU A 177 -14.50 -4.97 -6.31
N LYS A 178 -13.47 -4.94 -7.17
CA LYS A 178 -13.57 -5.38 -8.56
C LYS A 178 -14.04 -6.84 -8.66
N ILE A 179 -13.39 -7.75 -7.89
CA ILE A 179 -13.76 -9.16 -7.84
C ILE A 179 -15.15 -9.37 -7.24
N ALA A 180 -15.51 -8.67 -6.15
CA ALA A 180 -16.85 -8.73 -5.58
C ALA A 180 -17.91 -8.35 -6.60
N LYS A 181 -17.67 -7.30 -7.40
CA LYS A 181 -18.57 -6.87 -8.49
C LYS A 181 -18.69 -7.91 -9.59
N GLN A 182 -17.58 -8.51 -10.05
CA GLN A 182 -17.56 -9.57 -11.03
C GLN A 182 -18.33 -10.81 -10.57
N ARG A 183 -18.23 -11.15 -9.26
CA ARG A 183 -18.95 -12.27 -8.63
C ARG A 183 -20.35 -11.92 -8.18
N LYS A 184 -20.82 -10.68 -8.44
CA LYS A 184 -22.15 -10.17 -8.06
C LYS A 184 -22.41 -10.27 -6.56
N LYS A 185 -21.38 -10.12 -5.74
CA LYS A 185 -21.52 -10.05 -4.28
C LYS A 185 -21.88 -8.61 -3.88
N ASN A 186 -23.05 -8.47 -3.28
CA ASN A 186 -23.52 -7.20 -2.74
C ASN A 186 -23.05 -7.09 -1.28
N ILE A 187 -21.89 -6.49 -1.04
CA ILE A 187 -21.30 -6.31 0.30
C ILE A 187 -21.45 -4.87 0.77
N ARG A 188 -21.62 -4.69 2.08
CA ARG A 188 -21.56 -3.39 2.76
C ARG A 188 -20.22 -3.27 3.45
N LEU A 189 -19.59 -2.10 3.37
CA LEU A 189 -18.26 -1.87 3.95
C LEU A 189 -18.35 -0.93 5.15
N PHE A 190 -17.65 -1.28 6.21
CA PHE A 190 -17.48 -0.45 7.40
C PHE A 190 -16.01 -0.10 7.55
N CYS A 191 -15.69 1.20 7.50
CA CYS A 191 -14.35 1.73 7.49
C CYS A 191 -14.08 2.54 8.76
N PRO A 192 -13.37 1.99 9.78
CA PRO A 192 -12.82 2.81 10.84
C PRO A 192 -11.94 3.92 10.27
N GLU A 193 -12.09 5.12 10.81
CA GLU A 193 -11.48 6.33 10.23
C GLU A 193 -9.95 6.30 10.21
N THR A 194 -9.33 5.54 11.10
CA THR A 194 -7.87 5.38 11.23
C THR A 194 -7.15 6.66 11.60
N ARG A 195 -7.28 7.09 12.88
CA ARG A 195 -6.52 8.21 13.43
C ARG A 195 -5.01 7.92 13.43
N PRO A 196 -4.13 8.94 13.36
CA PRO A 196 -4.45 10.36 13.15
C PRO A 196 -4.53 10.80 11.69
N TYR A 197 -4.11 9.96 10.69
CA TYR A 197 -4.09 10.33 9.27
C TYR A 197 -5.41 10.10 8.52
N PHE A 198 -6.40 9.46 9.13
CA PHE A 198 -7.72 9.20 8.56
C PHE A 198 -7.68 8.41 7.24
N GLN A 199 -6.77 7.45 7.08
CA GLN A 199 -6.67 6.66 5.84
C GLN A 199 -7.95 5.86 5.57
N GLY A 200 -8.58 5.29 6.60
CA GLY A 200 -9.84 4.56 6.46
C GLY A 200 -10.96 5.47 5.94
N ALA A 201 -11.13 6.64 6.54
CA ALA A 201 -12.17 7.59 6.14
C ALA A 201 -11.87 8.24 4.79
N ARG A 202 -10.63 8.70 4.57
CA ARG A 202 -10.29 9.47 3.38
C ARG A 202 -10.00 8.64 2.15
N LEU A 203 -9.35 7.48 2.32
CA LEU A 203 -8.84 6.71 1.19
C LEU A 203 -9.66 5.44 0.97
N THR A 204 -9.80 4.56 1.96
CA THR A 204 -10.56 3.32 1.82
C THR A 204 -12.03 3.59 1.49
N ALA A 205 -12.69 4.44 2.27
CA ALA A 205 -14.10 4.74 2.03
C ALA A 205 -14.32 5.43 0.67
N THR A 206 -13.40 6.30 0.24
CA THR A 206 -13.48 6.93 -1.08
C THR A 206 -13.35 5.90 -2.22
N VAL A 207 -12.39 4.97 -2.13
CA VAL A 207 -12.26 3.88 -3.12
C VAL A 207 -13.54 3.03 -3.16
N CYS A 208 -14.10 2.68 -2.00
CA CYS A 208 -15.33 1.90 -1.93
C CYS A 208 -16.51 2.65 -2.60
N HIS A 209 -16.66 3.94 -2.30
CA HIS A 209 -17.71 4.78 -2.88
C HIS A 209 -17.54 4.95 -4.39
N ASP A 210 -16.32 5.28 -4.87
CA ASP A 210 -16.02 5.45 -6.29
C ASP A 210 -16.29 4.18 -7.10
N MET A 211 -16.09 3.01 -6.48
CA MET A 211 -16.40 1.72 -7.08
C MET A 211 -17.87 1.30 -6.92
N GLY A 212 -18.73 2.16 -6.34
CA GLY A 212 -20.18 1.98 -6.28
C GLY A 212 -20.67 1.01 -5.22
N PHE A 213 -19.94 0.87 -4.10
CA PHE A 213 -20.34 0.05 -2.96
C PHE A 213 -20.95 0.89 -1.85
N ASP A 214 -21.85 0.29 -1.07
CA ASP A 214 -22.37 0.85 0.17
C ASP A 214 -21.25 0.87 1.22
N VAL A 215 -20.90 2.06 1.71
CA VAL A 215 -19.77 2.26 2.62
C VAL A 215 -20.16 3.19 3.76
N THR A 216 -19.85 2.76 4.97
CA THR A 216 -20.07 3.53 6.21
C THR A 216 -18.71 3.79 6.88
N VAL A 217 -18.41 5.06 7.13
CA VAL A 217 -17.27 5.45 7.96
C VAL A 217 -17.68 5.45 9.42
N ILE A 218 -16.84 4.89 10.27
CA ILE A 218 -17.01 4.88 11.74
C ILE A 218 -15.76 5.43 12.41
N THR A 219 -15.86 5.92 13.64
CA THR A 219 -14.67 6.28 14.42
C THR A 219 -13.98 5.03 14.96
N ASP A 220 -12.67 5.14 15.28
CA ASP A 220 -11.85 3.99 15.68
C ASP A 220 -12.28 3.30 16.98
N ASN A 221 -13.11 3.94 17.79
CA ASN A 221 -13.68 3.41 19.02
C ASN A 221 -15.04 2.70 18.84
N MET A 222 -15.59 2.66 17.61
CA MET A 222 -16.92 2.07 17.34
C MET A 222 -16.92 0.61 16.88
N PRO A 223 -15.80 -0.05 16.49
CA PRO A 223 -15.87 -1.40 15.92
C PRO A 223 -16.66 -2.40 16.77
N ALA A 224 -16.49 -2.38 18.10
CA ALA A 224 -17.22 -3.29 19.00
C ALA A 224 -18.74 -3.08 18.92
N TYR A 225 -19.20 -1.83 18.94
CA TYR A 225 -20.61 -1.51 18.83
C TYR A 225 -21.18 -1.94 17.47
N VAL A 226 -20.44 -1.65 16.39
CA VAL A 226 -20.86 -1.99 15.02
C VAL A 226 -20.92 -3.50 14.84
N MET A 227 -19.91 -4.24 15.28
CA MET A 227 -19.91 -5.72 15.21
C MET A 227 -21.04 -6.36 16.02
N GLN A 228 -21.49 -5.72 17.08
CA GLN A 228 -22.60 -6.18 17.91
C GLN A 228 -23.99 -5.88 17.32
N ASN A 229 -24.15 -4.74 16.63
CA ASN A 229 -25.46 -4.22 16.25
C ASN A 229 -25.72 -4.25 14.73
N GLU A 230 -24.65 -4.34 13.93
CA GLU A 230 -24.70 -4.50 12.49
C GLU A 230 -24.22 -5.90 12.10
N GLN A 231 -24.72 -6.40 10.99
CA GLN A 231 -24.23 -7.67 10.46
C GLN A 231 -22.84 -7.45 9.87
N ILE A 232 -21.79 -7.79 10.62
CA ILE A 232 -20.41 -7.87 10.16
C ILE A 232 -20.02 -9.34 10.10
N ASP A 233 -19.69 -9.81 8.91
CA ASP A 233 -19.38 -11.23 8.65
C ASP A 233 -17.88 -11.49 8.55
N VAL A 234 -17.10 -10.46 8.17
CA VAL A 234 -15.65 -10.57 7.99
C VAL A 234 -14.97 -9.28 8.43
N PHE A 235 -13.88 -9.40 9.16
CA PHE A 235 -12.87 -8.35 9.30
C PHE A 235 -11.69 -8.65 8.38
N THR A 236 -11.19 -7.66 7.64
CA THR A 236 -10.02 -7.80 6.77
C THR A 236 -9.14 -6.55 6.81
N SER A 237 -7.84 -6.75 6.69
CA SER A 237 -6.85 -5.68 6.52
C SER A 237 -5.71 -6.15 5.62
N ALA A 238 -4.93 -5.21 5.08
CA ALA A 238 -3.57 -5.48 4.66
C ALA A 238 -2.65 -5.63 5.88
N ALA A 239 -1.36 -5.87 5.64
CA ALA A 239 -0.33 -5.85 6.66
C ALA A 239 0.90 -5.06 6.18
N ASP A 240 1.57 -4.37 7.10
CA ASP A 240 2.88 -3.77 6.87
C ASP A 240 3.99 -4.84 6.92
N ALA A 241 3.82 -5.87 7.77
CA ALA A 241 4.60 -7.10 7.75
C ALA A 241 3.77 -8.27 8.31
N ILE A 242 4.04 -9.47 7.82
CA ILE A 242 3.50 -10.73 8.34
C ILE A 242 4.71 -11.59 8.70
N CYS A 243 5.01 -11.70 9.99
CA CYS A 243 6.15 -12.46 10.50
C CYS A 243 5.95 -13.96 10.26
N MET A 244 7.06 -14.69 10.12
CA MET A 244 7.03 -16.13 9.85
C MET A 244 6.42 -16.97 10.98
N ASP A 245 6.37 -16.43 12.20
CA ASP A 245 5.67 -16.99 13.36
C ASP A 245 4.18 -16.63 13.43
N GLY A 246 3.66 -15.92 12.41
CA GLY A 246 2.26 -15.60 12.21
C GLY A 246 1.77 -14.32 12.89
N TYR A 247 2.66 -13.56 13.53
CA TYR A 247 2.31 -12.23 14.01
C TYR A 247 2.13 -11.25 12.84
N VAL A 248 1.12 -10.39 12.96
CA VAL A 248 0.77 -9.40 11.92
C VAL A 248 1.05 -8.01 12.44
N VAL A 249 1.89 -7.27 11.73
CA VAL A 249 2.16 -5.86 11.97
C VAL A 249 1.31 -5.03 11.02
N ASN A 250 0.47 -4.17 11.52
CA ASN A 250 -0.34 -3.28 10.70
C ASN A 250 -0.63 -1.98 11.45
N LYS A 251 -1.27 -1.04 10.76
CA LYS A 251 -1.66 0.26 11.30
C LYS A 251 -2.29 0.11 12.69
N VAL A 252 -1.83 0.93 13.64
CA VAL A 252 -2.36 0.97 15.01
C VAL A 252 -3.89 1.00 15.00
N GLY A 253 -4.51 0.16 15.83
CA GLY A 253 -5.95 -0.09 15.86
C GLY A 253 -6.36 -1.44 15.25
N THR A 254 -5.50 -2.09 14.46
CA THR A 254 -5.77 -3.42 13.91
C THR A 254 -5.92 -4.47 15.00
N PHE A 255 -5.01 -4.45 15.99
CA PHE A 255 -5.03 -5.40 17.09
C PHE A 255 -6.32 -5.29 17.94
N GLN A 256 -6.77 -4.09 18.28
CA GLN A 256 -8.01 -3.91 19.03
C GLN A 256 -9.23 -4.45 18.25
N ILE A 257 -9.30 -4.22 16.92
CA ILE A 257 -10.40 -4.74 16.09
C ILE A 257 -10.34 -6.27 16.02
N ALA A 258 -9.14 -6.86 15.89
CA ALA A 258 -8.95 -8.31 15.86
C ALA A 258 -9.41 -8.98 17.18
N ILE A 259 -9.15 -8.35 18.33
CA ILE A 259 -9.65 -8.83 19.65
C ILE A 259 -11.19 -8.85 19.65
N VAL A 260 -11.81 -7.74 19.22
CA VAL A 260 -13.27 -7.65 19.17
C VAL A 260 -13.86 -8.66 18.18
N ALA A 261 -13.28 -8.79 16.98
CA ALA A 261 -13.72 -9.75 15.97
C ALA A 261 -13.67 -11.19 16.54
N LYS A 262 -12.57 -11.55 17.21
CA LYS A 262 -12.43 -12.86 17.85
C LYS A 262 -13.48 -13.08 18.94
N TYR A 263 -13.74 -12.08 19.78
CA TYR A 263 -14.75 -12.15 20.83
C TYR A 263 -16.16 -12.36 20.27
N MET A 264 -16.46 -11.71 19.13
CA MET A 264 -17.77 -11.79 18.44
C MET A 264 -17.88 -13.01 17.50
N GLY A 265 -16.83 -13.83 17.35
CA GLY A 265 -16.81 -14.97 16.42
C GLY A 265 -16.71 -14.58 14.94
N ILE A 266 -16.28 -13.35 14.66
CA ILE A 266 -16.09 -12.82 13.30
C ILE A 266 -14.67 -13.20 12.84
N PRO A 267 -14.50 -13.86 11.66
CA PRO A 267 -13.19 -14.20 11.15
C PRO A 267 -12.40 -12.96 10.72
N TYR A 268 -11.10 -12.94 11.02
CA TYR A 268 -10.15 -11.96 10.54
C TYR A 268 -9.23 -12.57 9.49
N PHE A 269 -9.30 -12.05 8.27
CA PHE A 269 -8.40 -12.40 7.18
C PHE A 269 -7.46 -11.23 6.88
N VAL A 270 -6.16 -11.48 7.01
CA VAL A 270 -5.12 -10.50 6.65
C VAL A 270 -4.59 -10.82 5.26
N THR A 271 -4.38 -9.79 4.42
CA THR A 271 -3.86 -9.94 3.07
C THR A 271 -2.41 -9.50 3.00
N GLY A 272 -1.57 -10.31 2.39
CA GLY A 272 -0.14 -10.04 2.20
C GLY A 272 0.66 -11.32 2.09
N ALA A 273 1.93 -11.19 1.68
CA ALA A 273 2.87 -12.29 1.69
C ALA A 273 3.60 -12.36 3.03
N PRO A 274 3.90 -13.57 3.54
CA PRO A 274 4.78 -13.73 4.68
C PRO A 274 6.17 -13.14 4.40
N ASP A 275 6.77 -12.49 5.39
CA ASP A 275 8.05 -11.80 5.27
C ASP A 275 9.18 -12.62 5.91
N GLN A 276 10.04 -13.23 5.06
CA GLN A 276 11.21 -13.99 5.52
C GLN A 276 12.26 -13.11 6.22
N GLY A 277 12.21 -11.78 6.04
CA GLY A 277 13.05 -10.83 6.77
C GLY A 277 12.64 -10.67 8.25
N HIS A 278 11.41 -11.07 8.57
CA HIS A 278 10.88 -11.12 9.93
C HIS A 278 10.57 -12.56 10.33
N THR A 279 11.61 -13.26 10.82
CA THR A 279 11.51 -14.68 11.24
C THR A 279 10.53 -14.86 12.41
N ASP A 280 10.43 -13.86 13.24
CA ASP A 280 9.55 -13.81 14.42
C ASP A 280 9.24 -12.35 14.81
N VAL A 281 8.33 -12.20 15.76
CA VAL A 281 7.85 -10.89 16.24
C VAL A 281 8.96 -10.06 16.92
N ASP A 282 9.98 -10.67 17.48
CA ASP A 282 11.07 -9.98 18.19
C ASP A 282 11.98 -9.20 17.23
N THR A 283 11.92 -9.51 15.93
CA THR A 283 12.62 -8.77 14.86
C THR A 283 11.93 -7.45 14.48
N VAL A 284 10.73 -7.20 14.98
CA VAL A 284 9.92 -6.02 14.62
C VAL A 284 10.18 -4.87 15.58
N THR A 285 10.52 -3.72 15.05
CA THR A 285 10.59 -2.47 15.81
C THR A 285 9.47 -1.52 15.37
N ILE A 286 8.57 -1.18 16.29
CA ILE A 286 7.47 -0.25 16.00
C ILE A 286 8.00 1.18 15.85
N GLU A 287 7.75 1.77 14.69
CA GLU A 287 8.07 3.18 14.41
C GLU A 287 7.21 4.10 15.28
N MET A 288 7.86 4.92 16.08
CA MET A 288 7.21 6.02 16.82
C MET A 288 7.21 7.26 15.93
N ARG A 289 6.05 7.89 15.78
CA ARG A 289 5.88 9.12 14.99
C ARG A 289 5.65 10.33 15.89
N ASP A 290 5.66 11.51 15.25
CA ASP A 290 5.44 12.77 15.92
C ASP A 290 4.11 12.74 16.71
N PRO A 291 4.18 12.82 18.05
CA PRO A 291 3.01 12.74 18.91
C PRO A 291 2.01 13.90 18.73
N ASP A 292 2.44 15.02 18.14
CA ASP A 292 1.55 16.16 17.90
C ASP A 292 0.43 15.81 16.94
N PHE A 293 0.61 14.80 16.08
CA PHE A 293 -0.47 14.33 15.20
C PHE A 293 -1.69 13.79 15.94
N VAL A 294 -1.55 13.23 17.15
CA VAL A 294 -2.70 12.75 17.93
C VAL A 294 -3.38 13.87 18.71
N LEU A 295 -2.72 15.02 18.90
CA LEU A 295 -3.25 16.18 19.59
C LEU A 295 -4.04 17.12 18.67
N GLN A 296 -4.16 16.78 17.40
CA GLN A 296 -4.89 17.56 16.41
C GLN A 296 -5.68 16.66 15.47
N ALA A 297 -6.64 17.24 14.78
CA ALA A 297 -7.40 16.60 13.71
C ALA A 297 -7.52 17.57 12.52
N MET A 298 -7.02 17.17 11.34
CA MET A 298 -7.08 17.98 10.11
C MET A 298 -6.47 19.39 10.25
N GLY A 299 -5.41 19.52 11.06
CA GLY A 299 -4.76 20.80 11.32
C GLY A 299 -5.42 21.64 12.45
N VAL A 300 -6.50 21.12 13.05
CA VAL A 300 -7.15 21.77 14.18
C VAL A 300 -6.71 21.08 15.48
N LYS A 301 -6.15 21.86 16.41
CA LYS A 301 -5.75 21.37 17.72
C LYS A 301 -6.98 20.91 18.51
N THR A 302 -6.90 19.69 19.08
CA THR A 302 -7.99 19.09 19.86
C THR A 302 -7.71 18.93 21.34
N ALA A 303 -6.44 19.11 21.74
CA ALA A 303 -6.02 19.06 23.14
C ALA A 303 -5.46 20.41 23.57
N CYS A 304 -5.56 20.73 24.86
CA CYS A 304 -4.95 21.95 25.41
C CYS A 304 -3.43 21.85 25.50
N ASP A 305 -2.76 23.00 25.65
CA ASP A 305 -1.32 23.07 25.81
C ASP A 305 -0.83 22.30 27.05
N GLY A 306 0.29 21.63 26.91
CA GLY A 306 0.90 20.81 27.96
C GLY A 306 0.43 19.35 28.01
N VAL A 307 -0.63 18.96 27.30
CA VAL A 307 -1.01 17.55 27.11
C VAL A 307 0.01 16.87 26.20
N LYS A 308 0.45 15.65 26.58
CA LYS A 308 1.39 14.86 25.79
C LYS A 308 0.64 13.90 24.86
N GLY A 309 1.09 13.80 23.61
CA GLY A 309 0.67 12.77 22.66
C GLY A 309 1.52 11.50 22.80
N TYR A 310 1.02 10.39 22.25
CA TYR A 310 1.74 9.14 22.10
C TYR A 310 1.28 8.48 20.78
N TYR A 311 2.20 8.24 19.83
CA TYR A 311 1.84 7.77 18.51
C TYR A 311 2.75 6.65 18.00
N PRO A 312 2.45 5.37 18.36
CA PRO A 312 3.00 4.24 17.63
C PRO A 312 2.30 4.15 16.25
N SER A 313 3.10 3.96 15.19
CA SER A 313 2.54 3.87 13.83
C SER A 313 1.71 2.61 13.61
N PHE A 314 2.14 1.51 14.24
CA PHE A 314 1.61 0.17 14.05
C PHE A 314 1.32 -0.49 15.39
N ASP A 315 0.52 -1.53 15.37
CA ASP A 315 0.38 -2.50 16.45
C ASP A 315 0.64 -3.93 15.93
N ILE A 316 0.73 -4.87 16.85
CA ILE A 316 1.10 -6.25 16.56
C ILE A 316 -0.05 -7.17 16.98
N THR A 317 -0.65 -7.85 16.01
CA THR A 317 -1.73 -8.80 16.21
C THR A 317 -1.16 -10.22 16.30
N PRO A 318 -1.38 -10.96 17.41
CA PRO A 318 -0.88 -12.31 17.55
C PRO A 318 -1.66 -13.32 16.68
N PRO A 319 -1.02 -14.44 16.26
CA PRO A 319 -1.57 -15.39 15.30
C PRO A 319 -2.90 -16.01 15.71
N HIS A 320 -3.17 -16.20 17.02
CA HIS A 320 -4.42 -16.78 17.48
C HIS A 320 -5.68 -15.92 17.24
N LEU A 321 -5.50 -14.64 16.87
CA LEU A 321 -6.58 -13.75 16.47
C LEU A 321 -6.80 -13.73 14.94
N VAL A 322 -5.87 -14.30 14.16
CA VAL A 322 -5.92 -14.34 12.69
C VAL A 322 -6.55 -15.64 12.23
N SER A 323 -7.60 -15.57 11.44
CA SER A 323 -8.29 -16.75 10.89
C SER A 323 -7.59 -17.31 9.65
N GLY A 324 -6.90 -16.46 8.89
CA GLY A 324 -6.11 -16.85 7.73
C GLY A 324 -5.30 -15.71 7.15
N VAL A 325 -4.16 -16.05 6.57
CA VAL A 325 -3.30 -15.18 5.79
C VAL A 325 -3.60 -15.42 4.31
N VAL A 326 -4.16 -14.42 3.64
CA VAL A 326 -4.55 -14.50 2.23
C VAL A 326 -3.40 -13.99 1.37
N THR A 327 -2.86 -14.88 0.54
CA THR A 327 -1.74 -14.63 -0.36
C THR A 327 -2.17 -14.74 -1.82
N ASP A 328 -1.27 -14.53 -2.75
CA ASP A 328 -1.48 -14.72 -4.19
C ASP A 328 -1.58 -16.21 -4.61
N THR A 329 -1.28 -17.14 -3.71
CA THR A 329 -1.33 -18.59 -3.95
C THR A 329 -2.38 -19.34 -3.12
N GLY A 330 -3.05 -18.67 -2.18
CA GLY A 330 -4.08 -19.28 -1.35
C GLY A 330 -4.21 -18.64 0.02
N ILE A 331 -5.02 -19.28 0.88
CA ILE A 331 -5.21 -18.89 2.28
C ILE A 331 -4.44 -19.87 3.16
N TYR A 332 -3.52 -19.33 3.95
CA TYR A 332 -2.66 -20.10 4.84
C TYR A 332 -3.03 -19.90 6.31
N SER A 333 -2.81 -20.94 7.12
CA SER A 333 -2.85 -20.80 8.56
C SER A 333 -1.74 -19.86 9.04
N PRO A 334 -1.98 -18.94 9.98
CA PRO A 334 -0.92 -18.11 10.54
C PRO A 334 0.18 -18.92 11.26
N TYR A 335 -0.10 -20.20 11.59
CA TYR A 335 0.86 -21.11 12.20
C TYR A 335 1.65 -21.97 11.22
N ASP A 336 1.41 -21.84 9.90
CA ASP A 336 2.06 -22.66 8.85
C ASP A 336 2.38 -21.82 7.61
N LEU A 337 3.07 -20.69 7.81
CA LEU A 337 3.42 -19.76 6.73
C LEU A 337 4.62 -20.24 5.90
N HIS A 338 5.43 -21.16 6.42
CA HIS A 338 6.51 -21.78 5.67
C HIS A 338 6.02 -22.50 4.40
N ARG A 339 4.81 -23.02 4.44
CA ARG A 339 4.18 -23.70 3.31
C ARG A 339 4.02 -22.80 2.08
N TYR A 340 3.80 -21.50 2.29
CA TYR A 340 3.73 -20.52 1.19
C TYR A 340 4.99 -20.55 0.31
N PHE A 341 6.17 -20.81 0.90
CA PHE A 341 7.44 -20.86 0.19
C PHE A 341 7.80 -22.26 -0.33
N ALA A 342 7.15 -23.32 0.15
CA ALA A 342 7.46 -24.70 -0.22
C ALA A 342 7.06 -25.04 -1.67
N ASP A 343 6.06 -24.34 -2.22
CA ASP A 343 5.49 -24.62 -3.54
C ASP A 343 6.26 -23.99 -4.72
N GLY A 344 7.55 -23.65 -4.53
CA GLY A 344 8.48 -23.28 -5.62
C GLY A 344 8.37 -21.85 -6.16
N ASN A 345 7.51 -21.02 -5.59
CA ASN A 345 7.31 -19.62 -6.02
C ASN A 345 8.42 -18.64 -5.57
N MET A 346 9.51 -19.15 -5.01
CA MET A 346 10.58 -18.36 -4.38
C MET A 346 11.43 -17.52 -5.34
N GLY A 347 11.55 -17.90 -6.62
CA GLY A 347 12.46 -17.25 -7.57
C GLY A 347 12.01 -15.87 -8.03
N GLU A 348 10.73 -15.69 -8.26
CA GLU A 348 10.16 -14.42 -8.76
C GLU A 348 9.88 -13.40 -7.64
N TYR A 349 9.66 -13.86 -6.40
CA TYR A 349 9.32 -12.98 -5.27
C TYR A 349 10.53 -12.23 -4.71
N ARG A 350 11.74 -12.78 -4.85
CA ARG A 350 13.00 -12.08 -4.46
C ARG A 350 13.35 -10.92 -5.37
N GLN A 351 12.81 -10.91 -6.62
CA GLN A 351 13.04 -9.83 -7.60
C GLN A 351 11.89 -8.84 -7.69
N SER A 352 10.70 -9.19 -7.23
CA SER A 352 9.56 -8.29 -7.17
C SER A 352 9.39 -7.80 -5.73
N ALA A 353 9.58 -6.50 -5.54
CA ALA A 353 9.41 -5.85 -4.26
C ALA A 353 8.14 -6.32 -3.54
N PRO A 354 8.19 -6.43 -2.21
CA PRO A 354 7.08 -6.94 -1.44
C PRO A 354 5.86 -6.07 -1.56
N VAL A 355 4.77 -6.74 -1.51
CA VAL A 355 3.45 -6.20 -1.28
C VAL A 355 3.44 -5.59 0.12
N VAL A 356 3.31 -4.33 0.25
CA VAL A 356 2.45 -3.59 1.20
C VAL A 356 2.54 -2.11 0.91
#